data_3e43ab782dc7642df502c2a114dc4e36
#
_entry.id   3e43ab782dc7642df502c2a114dc4e36
#
_cell.length_a   1.000
_cell.length_b   1.000
_cell.length_c   1.000
_cell.angle_alpha   90.00
_cell.angle_beta   90.00
_cell.angle_gamma   90.00
#
_symmetry.space_group_name_H-M   'P 1'
#
loop_
_entity.id
_entity.type
_entity.pdbx_description
1 polymer ?
#
loop_
_entity_poly.entity_id
_entity_poly.type
_entity_poly.pdbx_seq_one_letter_code
_entity_poly.pdbx_strand_id
1 'polypeptide(L)'
;QFSPPQIEPTAMSVVTRFAPSPTGFLHIGGARTALFNYLFAKHHGGKFLLRVEDTDRKRSTDEAIQAILHSMRWLALDWDGAETYQSQSAARHREVAENLVADGKAYNCYCTPEELAEMRENAKNSGGGTRVYDGRWRDRDPSEAPAGIEPVIRIKMPHEGETTIADLVQGNVTKANDTLDDFIILRSDGTPTYMLAVVVDDHDMGVTHAIRGDDHLNNA
;
A
#
# COMPACT_ATOMS: atom_id res chain seq x y z
N GLN A 1 29.92 31.05 31.74
CA GLN A 1 29.07 30.98 30.54
C GLN A 1 28.53 29.56 30.42
N PHE A 2 27.24 29.40 30.73
CA PHE A 2 26.53 28.13 30.50
C PHE A 2 26.08 28.14 29.05
N SER A 3 26.65 27.28 28.20
CA SER A 3 26.10 26.98 26.92
C SER A 3 24.93 26.00 27.10
N PRO A 4 23.72 26.28 26.60
CA PRO A 4 22.63 25.33 26.68
C PRO A 4 22.98 24.06 25.87
N PRO A 5 22.53 22.87 26.32
CA PRO A 5 22.74 21.64 25.57
C PRO A 5 22.10 21.79 24.19
N GLN A 6 22.89 21.62 23.13
CA GLN A 6 22.39 21.47 21.77
C GLN A 6 21.65 20.14 21.72
N ILE A 7 20.32 20.19 21.68
CA ILE A 7 19.51 19.03 21.34
C ILE A 7 19.74 18.81 19.85
N GLU A 8 20.68 17.90 19.52
CA GLU A 8 20.76 17.38 18.16
C GLU A 8 19.40 16.75 17.80
N PRO A 9 18.81 17.06 16.62
CA PRO A 9 17.61 16.37 16.20
C PRO A 9 17.96 14.88 16.19
N THR A 10 17.28 14.08 17.00
CA THR A 10 17.37 12.62 16.97
C THR A 10 17.06 12.19 15.55
N ALA A 11 18.10 11.86 14.77
CA ALA A 11 17.95 11.33 13.44
C ALA A 11 16.99 10.14 13.53
N MET A 12 15.85 10.21 12.85
CA MET A 12 14.91 9.08 12.83
C MET A 12 15.67 7.86 12.37
N SER A 13 15.66 6.81 13.20
CA SER A 13 16.31 5.54 12.84
C SER A 13 15.71 5.04 11.53
N VAL A 14 16.57 4.72 10.56
CA VAL A 14 16.13 4.15 9.29
C VAL A 14 15.44 2.80 9.51
N VAL A 15 14.26 2.64 8.97
CA VAL A 15 13.50 1.38 8.99
C VAL A 15 13.11 1.05 7.56
N THR A 16 13.58 -0.07 7.08
CA THR A 16 13.17 -0.66 5.79
C THR A 16 12.46 -1.98 6.00
N ARG A 17 11.80 -2.49 4.97
CA ARG A 17 11.18 -3.82 5.00
C ARG A 17 11.30 -4.53 3.65
N PHE A 18 11.42 -5.85 3.69
CA PHE A 18 11.09 -6.71 2.57
C PHE A 18 9.66 -7.24 2.77
N ALA A 19 8.83 -7.17 1.73
CA ALA A 19 7.41 -7.49 1.82
C ALA A 19 6.99 -8.44 0.67
N PRO A 20 7.43 -9.74 0.73
CA PRO A 20 7.11 -10.70 -0.31
C PRO A 20 5.68 -11.22 -0.20
N SER A 21 5.02 -11.41 -1.37
CA SER A 21 3.79 -12.19 -1.46
C SER A 21 4.14 -13.67 -1.64
N PRO A 22 3.63 -14.58 -0.77
CA PRO A 22 3.99 -16.00 -0.77
C PRO A 22 3.18 -16.77 -1.85
N THR A 23 3.28 -16.33 -3.10
CA THR A 23 2.60 -16.95 -4.25
C THR A 23 3.52 -17.88 -5.04
N GLY A 24 4.72 -18.16 -4.54
CA GLY A 24 5.73 -19.01 -5.13
C GLY A 24 7.08 -18.87 -4.43
N PHE A 25 8.13 -19.41 -5.05
CA PHE A 25 9.49 -19.32 -4.53
C PHE A 25 10.07 -17.92 -4.68
N LEU A 26 11.00 -17.56 -3.79
CA LEU A 26 11.75 -16.32 -3.91
C LEU A 26 12.61 -16.35 -5.18
N HIS A 27 12.28 -15.52 -6.16
CA HIS A 27 13.07 -15.36 -7.38
C HIS A 27 14.16 -14.29 -7.22
N ILE A 28 15.09 -14.25 -8.17
CA ILE A 28 16.26 -13.34 -8.10
C ILE A 28 15.89 -11.86 -7.96
N GLY A 29 14.78 -11.41 -8.56
CA GLY A 29 14.29 -10.03 -8.41
C GLY A 29 13.86 -9.73 -6.97
N GLY A 30 13.13 -10.66 -6.32
CA GLY A 30 12.77 -10.54 -4.91
C GLY A 30 14.01 -10.54 -4.00
N ALA A 31 14.97 -11.46 -4.24
CA ALA A 31 16.22 -11.52 -3.50
C ALA A 31 17.02 -10.20 -3.62
N ARG A 32 17.08 -9.59 -4.82
CA ARG A 32 17.71 -8.30 -5.04
C ARG A 32 17.02 -7.19 -4.24
N THR A 33 15.68 -7.14 -4.25
CA THR A 33 14.92 -6.15 -3.47
C THR A 33 15.16 -6.32 -1.98
N ALA A 34 15.17 -7.56 -1.47
CA ALA A 34 15.49 -7.85 -0.08
C ALA A 34 16.91 -7.38 0.28
N LEU A 35 17.90 -7.67 -0.58
CA LEU A 35 19.29 -7.26 -0.39
C LEU A 35 19.45 -5.73 -0.31
N PHE A 36 18.79 -4.96 -1.19
CA PHE A 36 18.85 -3.50 -1.14
C PHE A 36 18.25 -2.94 0.15
N ASN A 37 17.09 -3.45 0.59
CA ASN A 37 16.48 -3.06 1.85
C ASN A 37 17.39 -3.38 3.04
N TYR A 38 17.98 -4.58 3.06
CA TYR A 38 18.91 -5.02 4.09
C TYR A 38 20.16 -4.13 4.16
N LEU A 39 20.84 -3.94 3.03
CA LEU A 39 22.08 -3.16 2.96
C LEU A 39 21.84 -1.69 3.34
N PHE A 40 20.74 -1.10 2.88
CA PHE A 40 20.40 0.27 3.22
C PHE A 40 20.16 0.43 4.73
N ALA A 41 19.37 -0.45 5.33
CA ALA A 41 19.15 -0.44 6.78
C ALA A 41 20.46 -0.59 7.56
N LYS A 42 21.28 -1.60 7.20
CA LYS A 42 22.56 -1.87 7.91
C LYS A 42 23.56 -0.75 7.73
N HIS A 43 23.65 -0.12 6.54
CA HIS A 43 24.53 1.02 6.29
C HIS A 43 24.21 2.22 7.20
N HIS A 44 22.93 2.43 7.48
CA HIS A 44 22.48 3.53 8.35
C HIS A 44 22.31 3.16 9.83
N GLY A 45 22.72 1.94 10.24
CA GLY A 45 22.53 1.46 11.62
C GLY A 45 21.05 1.33 12.01
N GLY A 46 20.17 1.16 11.02
CA GLY A 46 18.74 1.06 11.15
C GLY A 46 18.23 -0.37 11.27
N LYS A 47 16.91 -0.55 11.06
CA LYS A 47 16.22 -1.85 11.13
C LYS A 47 15.78 -2.33 9.74
N PHE A 48 15.93 -3.61 9.51
CA PHE A 48 15.40 -4.32 8.36
C PHE A 48 14.30 -5.28 8.81
N LEU A 49 13.06 -5.06 8.40
CA LEU A 49 11.89 -5.83 8.80
C LEU A 49 11.45 -6.79 7.70
N LEU A 50 10.69 -7.82 8.08
CA LEU A 50 10.06 -8.76 7.14
C LEU A 50 8.55 -8.79 7.35
N ARG A 51 7.79 -8.52 6.27
CA ARG A 51 6.34 -8.66 6.22
C ARG A 51 5.94 -9.63 5.12
N VAL A 52 5.19 -10.65 5.46
CA VAL A 52 4.60 -11.59 4.51
C VAL A 52 3.24 -11.04 4.06
N GLU A 53 3.09 -10.77 2.76
CA GLU A 53 1.84 -10.25 2.19
C GLU A 53 0.93 -11.40 1.74
N ASP A 54 0.29 -12.05 2.71
CA ASP A 54 -0.51 -13.27 2.60
C ASP A 54 -2.03 -13.01 2.52
N THR A 55 -2.44 -11.83 2.06
CA THR A 55 -3.88 -11.47 1.95
C THR A 55 -4.63 -12.31 0.92
N ASP A 56 -3.98 -12.80 -0.12
CA ASP A 56 -4.55 -13.77 -1.05
C ASP A 56 -4.40 -15.20 -0.51
N ARG A 57 -5.30 -15.58 0.38
CA ARG A 57 -5.28 -16.89 1.06
C ARG A 57 -5.36 -18.09 0.11
N LYS A 58 -5.86 -17.93 -1.13
CA LYS A 58 -5.93 -19.02 -2.10
C LYS A 58 -4.58 -19.35 -2.72
N ARG A 59 -3.73 -18.33 -2.87
CA ARG A 59 -2.38 -18.47 -3.45
C ARG A 59 -1.27 -18.48 -2.43
N SER A 60 -1.54 -18.08 -1.19
CA SER A 60 -0.56 -18.05 -0.09
C SER A 60 -0.60 -19.38 0.64
N THR A 61 0.46 -20.17 0.49
CA THR A 61 0.58 -21.46 1.19
C THR A 61 1.67 -21.41 2.25
N ASP A 62 1.55 -22.24 3.28
CA ASP A 62 2.56 -22.34 4.34
C ASP A 62 3.90 -22.77 3.78
N GLU A 63 3.92 -23.66 2.79
CA GLU A 63 5.12 -24.11 2.11
C GLU A 63 5.85 -22.96 1.40
N ALA A 64 5.10 -22.08 0.72
CA ALA A 64 5.66 -20.90 0.05
C ALA A 64 6.23 -19.90 1.08
N ILE A 65 5.54 -19.68 2.20
CA ILE A 65 6.04 -18.85 3.31
C ILE A 65 7.35 -19.43 3.85
N GLN A 66 7.38 -20.72 4.19
CA GLN A 66 8.59 -21.38 4.70
C GLN A 66 9.75 -21.34 3.68
N ALA A 67 9.45 -21.49 2.39
CA ALA A 67 10.45 -21.37 1.34
C ALA A 67 11.07 -19.97 1.27
N ILE A 68 10.27 -18.90 1.44
CA ILE A 68 10.77 -17.52 1.51
C ILE A 68 11.65 -17.32 2.74
N LEU A 69 11.19 -17.73 3.92
CA LEU A 69 11.96 -17.60 5.16
C LEU A 69 13.28 -18.37 5.10
N HIS A 70 13.25 -19.58 4.56
CA HIS A 70 14.46 -20.40 4.33
C HIS A 70 15.43 -19.71 3.37
N SER A 71 14.93 -19.18 2.25
CA SER A 71 15.73 -18.48 1.26
C SER A 71 16.41 -17.23 1.83
N MET A 72 15.68 -16.45 2.64
CA MET A 72 16.24 -15.28 3.33
C MET A 72 17.38 -15.66 4.27
N ARG A 73 17.21 -16.71 5.08
CA ARG A 73 18.27 -17.22 5.96
C ARG A 73 19.46 -17.77 5.18
N TRP A 74 19.22 -18.49 4.10
CA TRP A 74 20.27 -19.01 3.22
C TRP A 74 21.11 -17.89 2.59
N LEU A 75 20.48 -16.75 2.25
CA LEU A 75 21.15 -15.54 1.76
C LEU A 75 21.82 -14.71 2.87
N ALA A 76 21.73 -15.13 4.14
CA ALA A 76 22.19 -14.39 5.31
C ALA A 76 21.56 -12.96 5.40
N LEU A 77 20.31 -12.83 4.98
CA LEU A 77 19.51 -11.60 5.08
C LEU A 77 18.60 -11.68 6.32
N ASP A 78 19.22 -11.65 7.50
CA ASP A 78 18.49 -11.71 8.76
C ASP A 78 17.74 -10.38 9.03
N TRP A 79 16.47 -10.50 9.43
CA TRP A 79 15.62 -9.37 9.75
C TRP A 79 15.52 -9.12 11.25
N ASP A 80 15.17 -7.89 11.62
CA ASP A 80 15.05 -7.46 13.01
C ASP A 80 13.62 -7.74 13.54
N GLY A 81 13.53 -8.43 14.67
CA GLY A 81 12.26 -8.78 15.30
C GLY A 81 11.59 -10.03 14.70
N ALA A 82 10.29 -10.17 14.95
CA ALA A 82 9.50 -11.25 14.35
C ALA A 82 9.00 -10.84 12.95
N GLU A 83 8.79 -11.83 12.09
CA GLU A 83 8.05 -11.61 10.85
C GLU A 83 6.60 -11.21 11.13
N THR A 84 6.06 -10.28 10.35
CA THR A 84 4.65 -9.88 10.40
C THR A 84 3.88 -10.48 9.23
N TYR A 85 2.59 -10.77 9.44
CA TYR A 85 1.71 -11.35 8.43
C TYR A 85 0.57 -10.38 8.16
N GLN A 86 0.43 -9.93 6.92
CA GLN A 86 -0.56 -8.92 6.52
C GLN A 86 -1.98 -9.37 6.81
N SER A 87 -2.28 -10.68 6.68
CA SER A 87 -3.59 -11.24 6.98
C SER A 87 -4.01 -11.07 8.44
N GLN A 88 -3.06 -10.95 9.37
CA GLN A 88 -3.33 -10.74 10.79
C GLN A 88 -3.79 -9.31 11.10
N SER A 89 -3.50 -8.35 10.22
CA SER A 89 -3.86 -6.93 10.38
C SER A 89 -5.22 -6.57 9.77
N ALA A 90 -6.02 -7.55 9.31
CA ALA A 90 -7.28 -7.29 8.61
C ALA A 90 -8.27 -6.39 9.38
N ALA A 91 -8.38 -6.56 10.70
CA ALA A 91 -9.21 -5.71 11.56
C ALA A 91 -8.71 -4.26 11.59
N ARG A 92 -7.39 -4.07 11.64
CA ARG A 92 -6.74 -2.75 11.61
C ARG A 92 -6.93 -2.06 10.26
N HIS A 93 -6.80 -2.78 9.16
CA HIS A 93 -7.07 -2.24 7.83
C HIS A 93 -8.51 -1.74 7.70
N ARG A 94 -9.48 -2.51 8.20
CA ARG A 94 -10.89 -2.12 8.21
C ARG A 94 -11.12 -0.86 9.05
N GLU A 95 -10.59 -0.84 10.28
CA GLU A 95 -10.67 0.33 11.17
C GLU A 95 -10.18 1.60 10.48
N VAL A 96 -9.02 1.53 9.81
CA VAL A 96 -8.46 2.69 9.10
C VAL A 96 -9.36 3.12 7.94
N ALA A 97 -9.89 2.18 7.15
CA ALA A 97 -10.81 2.52 6.06
C ALA A 97 -12.09 3.19 6.56
N GLU A 98 -12.67 2.69 7.65
CA GLU A 98 -13.87 3.26 8.28
C GLU A 98 -13.59 4.66 8.87
N ASN A 99 -12.44 4.86 9.50
CA ASN A 99 -12.01 6.17 9.99
C ASN A 99 -11.83 7.18 8.84
N LEU A 100 -11.27 6.76 7.70
CA LEU A 100 -11.17 7.61 6.53
C LEU A 100 -12.56 8.04 5.99
N VAL A 101 -13.57 7.16 6.08
CA VAL A 101 -14.96 7.52 5.73
C VAL A 101 -15.50 8.53 6.74
N ALA A 102 -15.32 8.30 8.04
CA ALA A 102 -15.77 9.22 9.08
C ALA A 102 -15.12 10.61 8.96
N ASP A 103 -13.85 10.67 8.54
CA ASP A 103 -13.10 11.90 8.29
C ASP A 103 -13.46 12.58 6.94
N GLY A 104 -14.32 11.99 6.12
CA GLY A 104 -14.66 12.49 4.79
C GLY A 104 -13.55 12.36 3.75
N LYS A 105 -12.51 11.56 4.04
CA LYS A 105 -11.37 11.26 3.14
C LYS A 105 -11.60 10.02 2.27
N ALA A 106 -12.65 9.26 2.56
CA ALA A 106 -13.13 8.13 1.79
C ALA A 106 -14.67 8.13 1.78
N TYR A 107 -15.27 7.27 0.98
CA TYR A 107 -16.73 7.16 0.89
C TYR A 107 -17.16 5.74 0.48
N ASN A 108 -18.40 5.41 0.84
CA ASN A 108 -19.05 4.18 0.42
C ASN A 108 -19.52 4.28 -1.04
N CYS A 109 -19.15 3.30 -1.85
CA CYS A 109 -19.52 3.22 -3.25
C CYS A 109 -20.36 1.97 -3.50
N TYR A 110 -21.56 2.16 -4.01
CA TYR A 110 -22.56 1.12 -4.26
C TYR A 110 -22.71 0.80 -5.76
N CYS A 111 -21.68 1.07 -6.57
CA CYS A 111 -21.69 0.72 -7.98
C CYS A 111 -21.77 -0.80 -8.18
N THR A 112 -22.64 -1.22 -9.09
CA THR A 112 -22.74 -2.62 -9.51
C THR A 112 -21.57 -3.02 -10.41
N PRO A 113 -21.29 -4.32 -10.55
CA PRO A 113 -20.30 -4.80 -11.52
C PRO A 113 -20.60 -4.37 -12.96
N GLU A 114 -21.89 -4.29 -13.34
CA GLU A 114 -22.36 -3.88 -14.68
C GLU A 114 -22.04 -2.41 -14.93
N GLU A 115 -22.35 -1.52 -13.96
CA GLU A 115 -22.01 -0.10 -14.04
C GLU A 115 -20.51 0.12 -14.18
N LEU A 116 -19.71 -0.63 -13.41
CA LEU A 116 -18.25 -0.55 -13.50
C LEU A 116 -17.71 -1.08 -14.83
N ALA A 117 -18.37 -2.09 -15.44
CA ALA A 117 -18.00 -2.59 -16.76
C ALA A 117 -18.29 -1.55 -17.84
N GLU A 118 -19.46 -0.88 -17.78
CA GLU A 118 -19.83 0.21 -18.67
C GLU A 118 -18.84 1.39 -18.59
N MET A 119 -18.47 1.81 -17.38
CA MET A 119 -17.47 2.88 -17.20
C MET A 119 -16.12 2.52 -17.82
N ARG A 120 -15.67 1.28 -17.66
CA ARG A 120 -14.41 0.80 -18.28
C ARG A 120 -14.47 0.83 -19.81
N GLU A 121 -15.59 0.46 -20.38
CA GLU A 121 -15.78 0.48 -21.83
C GLU A 121 -15.83 1.91 -22.36
N ASN A 122 -16.56 2.80 -21.69
CA ASN A 122 -16.63 4.21 -22.02
C ASN A 122 -15.25 4.89 -21.93
N ALA A 123 -14.47 4.59 -20.89
CA ALA A 123 -13.11 5.11 -20.74
C ALA A 123 -12.18 4.64 -21.89
N LYS A 124 -12.28 3.39 -22.34
CA LYS A 124 -11.53 2.88 -23.50
C LYS A 124 -11.90 3.60 -24.78
N ASN A 125 -13.20 3.84 -25.00
CA ASN A 125 -13.73 4.46 -26.21
C ASN A 125 -13.44 5.97 -26.29
N SER A 126 -13.20 6.61 -25.13
CA SER A 126 -12.89 8.06 -25.02
C SER A 126 -11.41 8.39 -25.16
N GLY A 127 -10.56 7.46 -25.60
CA GLY A 127 -9.13 7.68 -25.81
C GLY A 127 -8.23 7.32 -24.63
N GLY A 128 -8.76 6.56 -23.66
CA GLY A 128 -7.93 5.90 -22.64
C GLY A 128 -7.36 6.83 -21.56
N GLY A 129 -8.18 7.64 -20.93
CA GLY A 129 -7.78 8.34 -19.70
C GLY A 129 -7.44 7.36 -18.58
N THR A 130 -6.53 7.74 -17.68
CA THR A 130 -6.16 6.94 -16.50
C THR A 130 -7.31 6.78 -15.51
N ARG A 131 -8.28 7.71 -15.53
CA ARG A 131 -9.44 7.72 -14.66
C ARG A 131 -10.59 6.93 -15.28
N VAL A 132 -10.97 5.84 -14.65
CA VAL A 132 -12.04 4.92 -15.09
C VAL A 132 -13.34 5.17 -14.33
N TYR A 133 -13.25 5.42 -13.03
CA TYR A 133 -14.42 5.63 -12.20
C TYR A 133 -14.93 7.08 -12.27
N ASP A 134 -16.21 7.27 -12.54
CA ASP A 134 -16.82 8.60 -12.76
C ASP A 134 -17.12 9.40 -11.47
N GLY A 135 -16.91 8.80 -10.30
CA GLY A 135 -17.13 9.47 -9.02
C GLY A 135 -18.60 9.56 -8.57
N ARG A 136 -19.53 8.82 -9.22
CA ARG A 136 -20.99 8.96 -9.00
C ARG A 136 -21.44 8.79 -7.54
N TRP A 137 -20.66 8.10 -6.69
CA TRP A 137 -20.96 7.93 -5.26
C TRP A 137 -20.16 8.86 -4.35
N ARG A 138 -19.27 9.67 -4.90
CA ARG A 138 -18.31 10.49 -4.14
C ARG A 138 -18.99 11.48 -3.19
N ASP A 139 -20.08 12.11 -3.64
CA ASP A 139 -20.81 13.13 -2.90
C ASP A 139 -22.33 12.79 -2.81
N ARG A 140 -22.69 11.55 -3.13
CA ARG A 140 -24.07 11.07 -3.10
C ARG A 140 -24.44 10.58 -1.72
N ASP A 141 -25.71 10.79 -1.32
CA ASP A 141 -26.22 10.33 -0.04
C ASP A 141 -26.27 8.79 0.00
N PRO A 142 -25.65 8.14 0.99
CA PRO A 142 -25.72 6.69 1.16
C PRO A 142 -27.16 6.14 1.28
N SER A 143 -28.13 6.95 1.69
CA SER A 143 -29.55 6.56 1.75
C SER A 143 -30.16 6.25 0.39
N GLU A 144 -29.53 6.71 -0.70
CA GLU A 144 -29.94 6.41 -2.08
C GLU A 144 -29.38 5.05 -2.58
N ALA A 145 -28.68 4.31 -1.72
CA ALA A 145 -28.08 3.04 -2.09
C ALA A 145 -29.14 2.02 -2.55
N PRO A 146 -28.90 1.28 -3.65
CA PRO A 146 -29.77 0.20 -4.07
C PRO A 146 -29.87 -0.88 -2.99
N ALA A 147 -31.06 -1.42 -2.77
CA ALA A 147 -31.27 -2.48 -1.79
C ALA A 147 -30.43 -3.73 -2.13
N GLY A 148 -29.78 -4.29 -1.11
CA GLY A 148 -29.03 -5.54 -1.25
C GLY A 148 -27.63 -5.42 -1.86
N ILE A 149 -27.12 -4.20 -2.06
CA ILE A 149 -25.73 -3.97 -2.49
C ILE A 149 -24.88 -3.61 -1.29
N GLU A 150 -23.90 -4.45 -0.97
CA GLU A 150 -22.88 -4.14 0.01
C GLU A 150 -21.84 -3.19 -0.60
N PRO A 151 -21.51 -2.08 0.07
CA PRO A 151 -20.60 -1.09 -0.48
C PRO A 151 -19.14 -1.56 -0.48
N VAL A 152 -18.37 -1.00 -1.39
CA VAL A 152 -16.93 -0.92 -1.26
C VAL A 152 -16.55 0.46 -0.72
N ILE A 153 -15.40 0.60 -0.05
CA ILE A 153 -14.88 1.91 0.34
C ILE A 153 -13.85 2.37 -0.69
N ARG A 154 -14.05 3.59 -1.20
CA ARG A 154 -13.11 4.27 -2.09
C ARG A 154 -12.45 5.44 -1.40
N ILE A 155 -11.15 5.63 -1.65
CA ILE A 155 -10.44 6.84 -1.23
C ILE A 155 -10.96 8.05 -2.01
N LYS A 156 -11.01 9.21 -1.36
CA LYS A 156 -11.43 10.47 -1.98
C LYS A 156 -10.16 11.23 -2.45
N MET A 157 -9.70 10.93 -3.67
CA MET A 157 -8.50 11.57 -4.22
C MET A 157 -8.74 13.08 -4.47
N PRO A 158 -7.72 13.93 -4.24
CA PRO A 158 -7.82 15.33 -4.64
C PRO A 158 -7.93 15.43 -6.17
N HIS A 159 -8.78 16.35 -6.67
CA HIS A 159 -8.94 16.55 -8.12
C HIS A 159 -8.10 17.70 -8.66
N GLU A 160 -7.65 18.60 -7.79
CA GLU A 160 -6.88 19.79 -8.15
C GLU A 160 -5.45 19.67 -7.65
N GLY A 161 -4.54 20.37 -8.31
CA GLY A 161 -3.13 20.40 -7.96
C GLY A 161 -2.36 19.19 -8.43
N GLU A 162 -1.24 18.94 -7.77
CA GLU A 162 -0.28 17.90 -8.12
C GLU A 162 0.19 17.17 -6.87
N THR A 163 0.47 15.87 -7.02
CA THR A 163 1.12 15.05 -6.00
C THR A 163 2.55 14.75 -6.44
N THR A 164 3.52 15.10 -5.62
CA THR A 164 4.94 14.85 -5.88
C THR A 164 5.49 13.81 -4.92
N ILE A 165 6.10 12.78 -5.47
CA ILE A 165 6.86 11.76 -4.75
C ILE A 165 8.33 12.16 -4.82
N ALA A 166 8.95 12.40 -3.67
CA ALA A 166 10.39 12.65 -3.57
C ALA A 166 11.14 11.31 -3.58
N ASP A 167 11.32 10.72 -4.77
CA ASP A 167 12.03 9.46 -4.92
C ASP A 167 13.55 9.71 -4.88
N LEU A 168 14.26 8.94 -4.04
CA LEU A 168 15.71 9.10 -3.84
C LEU A 168 16.56 8.61 -5.02
N VAL A 169 15.98 7.84 -5.93
CA VAL A 169 16.65 7.26 -7.10
C VAL A 169 16.22 7.97 -8.40
N GLN A 170 14.90 8.13 -8.57
CA GLN A 170 14.32 8.74 -9.79
C GLN A 170 14.23 10.27 -9.71
N GLY A 171 14.48 10.86 -8.52
CA GLY A 171 14.22 12.26 -8.27
C GLY A 171 12.73 12.54 -8.05
N ASN A 172 12.32 13.79 -8.14
CA ASN A 172 10.92 14.16 -7.94
C ASN A 172 10.05 13.64 -9.10
N VAL A 173 9.07 12.82 -8.77
CA VAL A 173 8.05 12.33 -9.70
C VAL A 173 6.73 13.00 -9.37
N THR A 174 6.26 13.87 -10.26
CA THR A 174 5.03 14.65 -10.07
C THR A 174 3.93 14.13 -10.98
N LYS A 175 2.73 13.98 -10.43
CA LYS A 175 1.51 13.63 -11.18
C LYS A 175 0.41 14.62 -10.91
N ALA A 176 -0.30 15.03 -11.95
CA ALA A 176 -1.50 15.85 -11.83
C ALA A 176 -2.61 15.02 -11.14
N ASN A 177 -3.25 15.60 -10.13
CA ASN A 177 -4.24 14.89 -9.30
C ASN A 177 -5.51 14.52 -10.08
N ASP A 178 -5.85 15.26 -11.12
CA ASP A 178 -6.98 14.96 -12.02
C ASP A 178 -6.82 13.65 -12.80
N THR A 179 -5.58 13.11 -12.87
CA THR A 179 -5.29 11.81 -13.47
C THR A 179 -5.43 10.64 -12.51
N LEU A 180 -5.63 10.91 -11.21
CA LEU A 180 -5.77 9.90 -10.18
C LEU A 180 -7.23 9.47 -10.03
N ASP A 181 -7.46 8.16 -9.95
CA ASP A 181 -8.79 7.59 -9.75
C ASP A 181 -9.12 7.46 -8.25
N ASP A 182 -10.38 7.53 -7.89
CA ASP A 182 -10.87 7.16 -6.56
C ASP A 182 -10.88 5.63 -6.46
N PHE A 183 -9.72 5.03 -6.17
CA PHE A 183 -9.60 3.58 -6.15
C PHE A 183 -10.20 2.94 -4.88
N ILE A 184 -10.60 1.67 -5.00
CA ILE A 184 -11.13 0.90 -3.88
C ILE A 184 -10.01 0.61 -2.89
N ILE A 185 -10.25 0.95 -1.61
CA ILE A 185 -9.34 0.63 -0.50
C ILE A 185 -9.83 -0.56 0.33
N LEU A 186 -11.16 -0.74 0.46
CA LEU A 186 -11.76 -1.90 1.13
C LEU A 186 -12.88 -2.49 0.25
N ARG A 187 -12.86 -3.80 0.07
CA ARG A 187 -13.87 -4.53 -0.70
C ARG A 187 -15.14 -4.76 0.12
N SER A 188 -16.23 -5.12 -0.54
CA SER A 188 -17.51 -5.42 0.11
C SER A 188 -17.47 -6.61 1.07
N ASP A 189 -16.56 -7.56 0.85
CA ASP A 189 -16.32 -8.67 1.78
C ASP A 189 -15.46 -8.28 3.00
N GLY A 190 -15.08 -7.00 3.12
CA GLY A 190 -14.25 -6.45 4.18
C GLY A 190 -12.76 -6.75 4.03
N THR A 191 -12.31 -7.27 2.88
CA THR A 191 -10.89 -7.45 2.62
C THR A 191 -10.25 -6.16 2.08
N PRO A 192 -9.07 -5.74 2.59
CA PRO A 192 -8.38 -4.56 2.09
C PRO A 192 -7.85 -4.83 0.68
N THR A 193 -7.69 -3.75 -0.09
CA THR A 193 -6.86 -3.82 -1.30
C THR A 193 -5.38 -3.67 -0.92
N TYR A 194 -4.50 -4.03 -1.85
CA TYR A 194 -3.06 -3.82 -1.73
C TYR A 194 -2.72 -2.38 -1.34
N MET A 195 -3.38 -1.40 -1.96
CA MET A 195 -3.11 0.03 -1.75
C MET A 195 -3.35 0.48 -0.30
N LEU A 196 -4.36 -0.05 0.38
CA LEU A 196 -4.61 0.24 1.79
C LEU A 196 -3.67 -0.55 2.71
N ALA A 197 -3.61 -1.86 2.48
CA ALA A 197 -2.90 -2.78 3.39
C ALA A 197 -1.42 -2.40 3.52
N VAL A 198 -0.74 -2.12 2.39
CA VAL A 198 0.68 -1.74 2.40
C VAL A 198 0.93 -0.44 3.16
N VAL A 199 0.07 0.58 2.96
CA VAL A 199 0.25 1.88 3.61
C VAL A 199 0.03 1.80 5.12
N VAL A 200 -1.03 1.09 5.54
CA VAL A 200 -1.33 0.90 6.97
C VAL A 200 -0.22 0.11 7.65
N ASP A 201 0.21 -0.99 7.05
CA ASP A 201 1.25 -1.83 7.64
C ASP A 201 2.60 -1.11 7.68
N ASP A 202 3.00 -0.39 6.62
CA ASP A 202 4.24 0.40 6.60
C ASP A 202 4.22 1.49 7.69
N HIS A 203 3.05 2.15 7.89
CA HIS A 203 2.88 3.13 8.97
C HIS A 203 3.01 2.48 10.35
N ASP A 204 2.27 1.40 10.61
CA ASP A 204 2.23 0.76 11.92
C ASP A 204 3.56 0.05 12.26
N MET A 205 4.32 -0.40 11.26
CA MET A 205 5.68 -0.92 11.40
C MET A 205 6.75 0.18 11.53
N GLY A 206 6.39 1.45 11.36
CA GLY A 206 7.32 2.58 11.41
C GLY A 206 8.32 2.61 10.26
N VAL A 207 7.96 2.09 9.08
CA VAL A 207 8.81 2.10 7.88
C VAL A 207 9.09 3.54 7.46
N THR A 208 10.36 3.90 7.33
CA THR A 208 10.80 5.25 6.93
C THR A 208 11.20 5.31 5.46
N HIS A 209 11.66 4.19 4.90
CA HIS A 209 12.13 4.10 3.51
C HIS A 209 11.53 2.88 2.83
N ALA A 210 10.68 3.11 1.83
CA ALA A 210 10.07 2.05 1.02
C ALA A 210 10.94 1.82 -0.23
N ILE A 211 11.78 0.77 -0.22
CA ILE A 211 12.62 0.39 -1.36
C ILE A 211 11.94 -0.74 -2.12
N ARG A 212 11.57 -0.49 -3.37
CA ARG A 212 10.82 -1.39 -4.26
C ARG A 212 11.34 -1.31 -5.69
N GLY A 213 10.90 -2.21 -6.58
CA GLY A 213 11.12 -2.06 -8.01
C GLY A 213 10.44 -0.81 -8.57
N ASP A 214 10.97 -0.26 -9.65
CA ASP A 214 10.45 0.93 -10.32
C ASP A 214 9.08 0.73 -10.97
N ASP A 215 8.70 -0.52 -11.25
CA ASP A 215 7.35 -0.92 -11.66
C ASP A 215 6.27 -0.60 -10.60
N HIS A 216 6.67 -0.43 -9.33
CA HIS A 216 5.80 0.00 -8.24
C HIS A 216 5.70 1.53 -8.06
N LEU A 217 6.40 2.33 -8.84
CA LEU A 217 6.39 3.80 -8.70
C LEU A 217 5.00 4.41 -8.86
N ASN A 218 4.14 3.78 -9.68
CA ASN A 218 2.75 4.22 -9.84
C ASN A 218 1.86 3.97 -8.59
N ASN A 219 2.36 3.20 -7.62
CA ASN A 219 1.67 2.86 -6.38
C ASN A 219 2.30 3.57 -5.16
N ALA A 220 3.17 4.55 -5.40
CA ALA A 220 3.88 5.29 -4.35
C ALA A 220 3.10 6.52 -3.91
#